data_d8116d946a11e9f232a4d009dd80837d
#
_entry.id   d8116d946a11e9f232a4d009dd80837d
#
_cell.length_a   1.000
_cell.length_b   1.000
_cell.length_c   1.000
_cell.angle_alpha   90.00
_cell.angle_beta   90.00
_cell.angle_gamma   90.00
#
_symmetry.space_group_name_H-M   'P 1'
#
loop_
_entity.id
_entity.type
_entity.pdbx_description
1 polymer ?
#
loop_
_entity_poly.entity_id
_entity_poly.type
_entity_poly.pdbx_seq_one_letter_code
_entity_poly.pdbx_strand_id
1 'polypeptide(L)'
;TASDCDILFGDECHELAADNSAAELVRWQNSRNYGLSASNDMRYDGKDLRMHGVFGPIILSVDYEQAKNANMVVPIKVSWSSVVMDYDPCGNTDNDVEKKRLGFWRNEWRNAVIAEDARRYDEDTQVLITVETLEHAMNLKRLLPEFTLVYREDGLSPTDRAKYAKQGCCKTTEPLMDVNRRQKL
;
A
#
# COMPACT_ATOMS: atom_id res chain seq x y z
N THR A 1 29.22 16.15 -3.32
CA THR A 1 29.37 15.76 -1.90
C THR A 1 28.26 16.41 -1.09
N ALA A 2 27.81 15.78 0.00
CA ALA A 2 26.73 16.26 0.88
C ALA A 2 26.94 17.69 1.43
N SER A 3 28.16 18.21 1.35
CA SER A 3 28.56 19.52 1.87
C SER A 3 28.17 20.72 1.03
N ASP A 4 27.62 20.52 -0.16
CA ASP A 4 27.43 21.60 -1.14
C ASP A 4 25.95 21.94 -1.39
N CYS A 5 25.06 21.53 -0.47
CA CYS A 5 23.62 21.78 -0.59
C CYS A 5 23.19 22.87 0.39
N ASP A 6 22.58 23.93 -0.13
CA ASP A 6 22.05 25.05 0.67
C ASP A 6 20.67 24.72 1.28
N ILE A 7 19.89 23.91 0.59
CA ILE A 7 18.52 23.54 0.97
C ILE A 7 18.31 22.04 0.77
N LEU A 8 17.78 21.37 1.79
CA LEU A 8 17.40 19.97 1.79
C LEU A 8 15.89 19.83 2.01
N PHE A 9 15.21 19.11 1.13
CA PHE A 9 13.83 18.67 1.35
C PHE A 9 13.80 17.17 1.65
N GLY A 10 13.27 16.80 2.81
CA GLY A 10 13.01 15.41 3.19
C GLY A 10 11.55 15.09 3.01
N ASP A 11 11.20 14.34 1.96
CA ASP A 11 9.85 13.81 1.78
C ASP A 11 9.67 12.58 2.66
N GLU A 12 8.43 12.35 3.12
CA GLU A 12 8.08 11.31 4.12
C GLU A 12 9.04 11.34 5.31
N CYS A 13 9.33 12.54 5.79
CA CYS A 13 10.38 12.76 6.77
C CYS A 13 10.18 11.98 8.08
N HIS A 14 8.96 11.53 8.39
CA HIS A 14 8.67 10.66 9.53
C HIS A 14 9.45 9.31 9.46
N GLU A 15 9.79 8.82 8.27
CA GLU A 15 10.61 7.62 8.11
C GLU A 15 12.09 7.90 8.37
N LEU A 16 12.53 9.15 8.21
CA LEU A 16 13.93 9.56 8.40
C LEU A 16 14.37 9.59 9.86
N ALA A 17 13.44 9.49 10.81
CA ALA A 17 13.74 9.35 12.24
C ALA A 17 14.37 7.99 12.63
N ALA A 18 14.42 7.02 11.71
CA ALA A 18 15.12 5.74 11.91
C ALA A 18 16.64 5.98 12.13
N ASP A 19 17.26 5.12 12.95
CA ASP A 19 18.63 5.35 13.46
C ASP A 19 19.67 5.59 12.34
N ASN A 20 19.62 4.80 11.27
CA ASN A 20 20.55 4.92 10.15
C ASN A 20 20.32 6.20 9.33
N SER A 21 19.07 6.57 9.10
CA SER A 21 18.71 7.77 8.35
C SER A 21 19.00 9.04 9.13
N ALA A 22 18.71 9.04 10.44
CA ALA A 22 18.99 10.17 11.32
C ALA A 22 20.51 10.46 11.42
N ALA A 23 21.36 9.43 11.46
CA ALA A 23 22.81 9.58 11.47
C ALA A 23 23.33 10.22 10.16
N GLU A 24 22.71 9.92 9.03
CA GLU A 24 23.06 10.56 7.75
C GLU A 24 22.61 12.02 7.70
N LEU A 25 21.41 12.33 8.21
CA LEU A 25 20.89 13.71 8.25
C LEU A 25 21.75 14.67 9.06
N VAL A 26 22.44 14.20 10.11
CA VAL A 26 23.36 15.02 10.90
C VAL A 26 24.52 15.57 10.04
N ARG A 27 24.85 14.93 8.93
CA ARG A 27 25.89 15.42 7.99
C ARG A 27 25.47 16.65 7.20
N TRP A 28 24.18 16.97 7.17
CA TRP A 28 23.59 18.10 6.42
C TRP A 28 23.36 19.33 7.31
N GLN A 29 24.19 19.53 8.34
CA GLN A 29 24.03 20.61 9.33
C GLN A 29 24.19 22.03 8.74
N ASN A 30 24.83 22.15 7.58
CA ASN A 30 25.05 23.46 6.93
C ASN A 30 23.90 23.84 5.97
N SER A 31 22.94 22.95 5.74
CA SER A 31 21.80 23.21 4.87
C SER A 31 20.58 23.67 5.68
N ARG A 32 19.66 24.36 5.02
CA ARG A 32 18.30 24.62 5.54
C ARG A 32 17.46 23.39 5.26
N ASN A 33 17.05 22.69 6.32
CA ASN A 33 16.33 21.44 6.19
C ASN A 33 14.83 21.65 6.33
N TYR A 34 14.07 21.16 5.35
CA TYR A 34 12.60 21.17 5.36
C TYR A 34 12.09 19.73 5.29
N GLY A 35 11.27 19.33 6.26
CA GLY A 35 10.63 18.03 6.30
C GLY A 35 9.18 18.12 5.81
N LEU A 36 8.78 17.22 4.92
CA LEU A 36 7.41 17.06 4.45
C LEU A 36 6.89 15.71 4.95
N SER A 37 5.71 15.69 5.54
CA SER A 37 5.08 14.45 6.00
C SER A 37 3.59 14.62 6.17
N ALA A 38 2.83 13.58 5.89
CA ALA A 38 1.40 13.52 6.19
C ALA A 38 1.11 13.09 7.65
N SER A 39 2.11 12.55 8.37
CA SER A 39 1.97 12.00 9.73
C SER A 39 3.13 12.45 10.63
N ASN A 40 3.03 13.66 11.19
CA ASN A 40 4.11 14.25 11.98
C ASN A 40 4.20 13.71 13.41
N ASP A 41 3.06 13.35 14.04
CA ASP A 41 2.95 13.24 15.50
C ASP A 41 2.60 11.84 16.01
N MET A 42 2.77 10.77 15.20
CA MET A 42 2.24 9.44 15.58
C MET A 42 3.27 8.31 15.54
N ARG A 43 4.50 8.59 15.91
CA ARG A 43 5.47 7.52 16.07
C ARG A 43 5.35 6.89 17.45
N TYR A 44 5.04 5.59 17.49
CA TYR A 44 4.95 4.81 18.73
C TYR A 44 6.31 4.63 19.44
N ASP A 45 7.44 4.92 18.76
CA ASP A 45 8.79 4.73 19.30
C ASP A 45 9.37 6.01 19.94
N GLY A 46 8.62 7.10 20.02
CA GLY A 46 9.05 8.35 20.64
C GLY A 46 10.18 9.08 19.93
N LYS A 47 10.51 8.70 18.68
CA LYS A 47 11.59 9.32 17.92
C LYS A 47 11.20 10.62 17.21
N ASP A 48 10.02 11.15 17.48
CA ASP A 48 9.52 12.42 16.91
C ASP A 48 10.47 13.60 17.25
N LEU A 49 11.08 13.58 18.44
CA LEU A 49 12.06 14.58 18.84
C LEU A 49 13.27 14.68 17.90
N ARG A 50 13.65 13.58 17.22
CA ARG A 50 14.72 13.62 16.24
C ARG A 50 14.33 14.41 15.00
N MET A 51 13.07 14.31 14.59
CA MET A 51 12.52 15.07 13.48
C MET A 51 12.61 16.56 13.77
N HIS A 52 12.17 16.98 14.97
CA HIS A 52 12.28 18.37 15.42
C HIS A 52 13.73 18.83 15.50
N GLY A 53 14.66 17.95 15.88
CA GLY A 53 16.10 18.23 15.91
C GLY A 53 16.71 18.49 14.55
N VAL A 54 16.22 17.83 13.50
CA VAL A 54 16.76 17.94 12.12
C VAL A 54 16.03 19.01 11.29
N PHE A 55 14.71 19.07 11.38
CA PHE A 55 13.87 19.92 10.51
C PHE A 55 13.28 21.11 11.25
N GLY A 56 13.41 21.18 12.58
CA GLY A 56 12.82 22.22 13.39
C GLY A 56 11.33 22.01 13.70
N PRO A 57 10.64 23.04 14.20
CA PRO A 57 9.22 22.96 14.51
C PRO A 57 8.36 22.92 13.25
N ILE A 58 7.12 22.44 13.40
CA ILE A 58 6.13 22.47 12.34
C ILE A 58 5.81 23.93 12.00
N ILE A 59 6.07 24.34 10.77
CA ILE A 59 5.84 25.72 10.28
C ILE A 59 4.56 25.85 9.47
N LEU A 60 4.06 24.73 8.93
CA LEU A 60 2.81 24.69 8.18
C LEU A 60 2.14 23.33 8.40
N SER A 61 0.87 23.35 8.74
CA SER A 61 0.01 22.16 8.77
C SER A 61 -1.26 22.45 8.00
N VAL A 62 -1.60 21.58 7.06
CA VAL A 62 -2.83 21.67 6.26
C VAL A 62 -3.63 20.41 6.51
N ASP A 63 -4.78 20.54 7.14
CA ASP A 63 -5.68 19.42 7.32
C ASP A 63 -6.48 19.08 6.04
N TYR A 64 -7.15 17.91 6.05
CA TYR A 64 -7.91 17.45 4.89
C TYR A 64 -9.02 18.42 4.46
N GLU A 65 -9.74 19.04 5.41
CA GLU A 65 -10.83 19.97 5.09
C GLU A 65 -10.27 21.27 4.49
N GLN A 66 -9.16 21.77 5.00
CA GLN A 66 -8.46 22.93 4.42
C GLN A 66 -7.97 22.62 2.98
N ALA A 67 -7.33 21.45 2.78
CA ALA A 67 -6.86 21.02 1.47
C ALA A 67 -8.01 20.86 0.47
N LYS A 68 -9.13 20.27 0.91
CA LYS A 68 -10.35 20.08 0.11
C LYS A 68 -10.97 21.44 -0.27
N ASN A 69 -11.12 22.36 0.67
CA ASN A 69 -11.67 23.70 0.43
C ASN A 69 -10.78 24.53 -0.50
N ALA A 70 -9.47 24.29 -0.49
CA ALA A 70 -8.51 24.89 -1.41
C ALA A 70 -8.40 24.16 -2.78
N ASN A 71 -9.22 23.14 -3.02
CA ASN A 71 -9.17 22.27 -4.22
C ASN A 71 -7.80 21.64 -4.46
N MET A 72 -7.02 21.38 -3.40
CA MET A 72 -5.73 20.70 -3.49
C MET A 72 -5.87 19.19 -3.53
N VAL A 73 -6.98 18.66 -3.01
CA VAL A 73 -7.27 17.22 -2.97
C VAL A 73 -8.67 16.93 -3.49
N VAL A 74 -8.85 15.76 -4.06
CA VAL A 74 -10.17 15.27 -4.49
C VAL A 74 -10.95 14.80 -3.25
N PRO A 75 -12.25 15.14 -3.12
CA PRO A 75 -13.07 14.64 -2.04
C PRO A 75 -13.12 13.11 -2.00
N ILE A 76 -12.83 12.54 -0.84
CA ILE A 76 -12.85 11.09 -0.63
C ILE A 76 -14.21 10.69 -0.06
N LYS A 77 -14.84 9.68 -0.67
CA LYS A 77 -16.01 9.01 -0.12
C LYS A 77 -15.62 7.60 0.32
N VAL A 78 -15.74 7.32 1.61
CA VAL A 78 -15.51 5.99 2.16
C VAL A 78 -16.85 5.28 2.31
N SER A 79 -16.95 4.07 1.75
CA SER A 79 -18.11 3.19 1.89
C SER A 79 -17.67 1.86 2.46
N TRP A 80 -18.43 1.33 3.43
CA TRP A 80 -18.18 0.04 4.05
C TRP A 80 -19.20 -0.97 3.56
N SER A 81 -18.73 -2.08 3.00
CA SER A 81 -19.59 -3.20 2.59
C SER A 81 -19.47 -4.33 3.59
N SER A 82 -20.58 -4.67 4.24
CA SER A 82 -20.64 -5.83 5.14
C SER A 82 -20.88 -7.10 4.33
N VAL A 83 -20.10 -8.13 4.61
CA VAL A 83 -20.32 -9.47 4.05
C VAL A 83 -20.96 -10.33 5.15
N VAL A 84 -22.25 -10.61 5.01
CA VAL A 84 -23.01 -11.45 5.94
C VAL A 84 -22.90 -12.90 5.49
N MET A 85 -22.53 -13.78 6.39
CA MET A 85 -22.42 -15.23 6.16
C MET A 85 -23.18 -15.99 7.23
N ASP A 86 -23.82 -17.09 6.86
CA ASP A 86 -24.60 -17.94 7.77
C ASP A 86 -23.71 -18.90 8.57
N TYR A 87 -22.41 -18.90 8.33
CA TYR A 87 -21.41 -19.74 8.99
C TYR A 87 -20.11 -18.99 9.26
N ASP A 88 -19.36 -19.45 10.25
CA ASP A 88 -18.00 -18.95 10.50
C ASP A 88 -17.01 -19.66 9.57
N PRO A 89 -16.40 -18.95 8.60
CA PRO A 89 -15.42 -19.55 7.69
C PRO A 89 -14.11 -19.94 8.39
N CYS A 90 -13.83 -19.39 9.57
CA CYS A 90 -12.62 -19.66 10.33
C CYS A 90 -12.70 -20.97 11.14
N GLY A 91 -13.92 -21.45 11.42
CA GLY A 91 -14.12 -22.62 12.24
C GLY A 91 -13.47 -22.48 13.62
N ASN A 92 -12.82 -23.55 14.08
CA ASN A 92 -12.19 -23.59 15.42
C ASN A 92 -10.67 -23.38 15.38
N THR A 93 -10.13 -22.73 14.38
CA THR A 93 -8.68 -22.47 14.35
C THR A 93 -8.30 -21.31 15.26
N ASP A 94 -7.26 -21.49 16.08
CA ASP A 94 -6.70 -20.44 16.94
C ASP A 94 -5.56 -19.68 16.26
N ASN A 95 -5.11 -20.14 15.09
CA ASN A 95 -4.02 -19.51 14.34
C ASN A 95 -4.52 -18.28 13.56
N ASP A 96 -4.01 -17.11 13.91
CA ASP A 96 -4.44 -15.83 13.29
C ASP A 96 -4.16 -15.75 11.79
N VAL A 97 -3.08 -16.36 11.30
CA VAL A 97 -2.77 -16.42 9.87
C VAL A 97 -3.80 -17.30 9.14
N GLU A 98 -4.18 -18.42 9.76
CA GLU A 98 -5.19 -19.31 9.17
C GLU A 98 -6.59 -18.69 9.23
N LYS A 99 -6.93 -17.95 10.30
CA LYS A 99 -8.14 -17.12 10.35
C LYS A 99 -8.20 -16.12 9.21
N LYS A 100 -7.11 -15.38 8.98
CA LYS A 100 -7.01 -14.47 7.83
C LYS A 100 -7.16 -15.22 6.50
N ARG A 101 -6.53 -16.35 6.36
CA ARG A 101 -6.57 -17.16 5.13
C ARG A 101 -7.99 -17.63 4.83
N LEU A 102 -8.68 -18.20 5.79
CA LEU A 102 -10.04 -18.72 5.64
C LEU A 102 -11.10 -17.62 5.58
N GLY A 103 -10.98 -16.61 6.46
CA GLY A 103 -11.96 -15.52 6.57
C GLY A 103 -11.84 -14.46 5.48
N PHE A 104 -10.63 -14.30 4.87
CA PHE A 104 -10.39 -13.25 3.90
C PHE A 104 -9.88 -13.79 2.57
N TRP A 105 -8.69 -14.41 2.52
CA TRP A 105 -8.01 -14.67 1.26
C TRP A 105 -8.66 -15.77 0.43
N ARG A 106 -9.18 -16.81 1.08
CA ARG A 106 -9.87 -17.97 0.47
C ARG A 106 -11.38 -17.91 0.58
N ASN A 107 -11.92 -16.89 1.22
CA ASN A 107 -13.37 -16.76 1.39
C ASN A 107 -14.01 -16.43 0.04
N GLU A 108 -14.63 -17.44 -0.56
CA GLU A 108 -15.24 -17.32 -1.89
C GLU A 108 -16.42 -16.35 -1.90
N TRP A 109 -17.21 -16.34 -0.82
CA TRP A 109 -18.35 -15.43 -0.71
C TRP A 109 -17.91 -13.98 -0.67
N ARG A 110 -16.92 -13.66 0.18
CA ARG A 110 -16.34 -12.33 0.26
C ARG A 110 -15.70 -11.89 -1.06
N ASN A 111 -14.95 -12.79 -1.69
CA ASN A 111 -14.31 -12.52 -2.97
C ASN A 111 -15.32 -12.28 -4.09
N ALA A 112 -16.48 -12.97 -4.06
CA ALA A 112 -17.57 -12.73 -4.98
C ALA A 112 -18.19 -11.33 -4.81
N VAL A 113 -18.40 -10.88 -3.56
CA VAL A 113 -18.89 -9.52 -3.26
C VAL A 113 -17.90 -8.47 -3.76
N ILE A 114 -16.59 -8.66 -3.55
CA ILE A 114 -15.55 -7.75 -4.06
C ILE A 114 -15.59 -7.68 -5.58
N ALA A 115 -15.74 -8.83 -6.24
CA ALA A 115 -15.80 -8.89 -7.70
C ALA A 115 -17.06 -8.23 -8.25
N GLU A 116 -18.19 -8.38 -7.58
CA GLU A 116 -19.44 -7.71 -7.93
C GLU A 116 -19.32 -6.19 -7.76
N ASP A 117 -18.79 -5.73 -6.63
CA ASP A 117 -18.56 -4.31 -6.38
C ASP A 117 -17.63 -3.68 -7.43
N ALA A 118 -16.57 -4.37 -7.80
CA ALA A 118 -15.62 -3.89 -8.81
C ALA A 118 -16.27 -3.71 -10.19
N ARG A 119 -17.25 -4.54 -10.55
CA ARG A 119 -17.97 -4.46 -11.82
C ARG A 119 -19.13 -3.46 -11.85
N ARG A 120 -19.46 -2.84 -10.73
CA ARG A 120 -20.49 -1.79 -10.67
C ARG A 120 -20.04 -0.47 -11.30
N TYR A 121 -18.72 -0.31 -11.46
CA TYR A 121 -18.15 0.88 -12.06
C TYR A 121 -18.10 0.73 -13.59
N ASP A 122 -18.30 1.83 -14.29
CA ASP A 122 -18.24 1.90 -15.75
C ASP A 122 -16.80 1.79 -16.27
N GLU A 123 -16.67 1.63 -17.59
CA GLU A 123 -15.38 1.46 -18.25
C GLU A 123 -14.46 2.69 -18.14
N ASP A 124 -15.03 3.87 -17.89
CA ASP A 124 -14.27 5.12 -17.74
C ASP A 124 -13.73 5.30 -16.30
N THR A 125 -14.16 4.46 -15.37
CA THR A 125 -13.75 4.52 -13.97
C THR A 125 -12.52 3.65 -13.71
N GLN A 126 -11.46 4.23 -13.16
CA GLN A 126 -10.30 3.46 -12.73
C GLN A 126 -10.60 2.75 -11.41
N VAL A 127 -10.58 1.43 -11.42
CA VAL A 127 -10.80 0.60 -10.23
C VAL A 127 -9.48 -0.05 -9.83
N LEU A 128 -9.03 0.20 -8.60
CA LEU A 128 -7.86 -0.42 -7.99
C LEU A 128 -8.28 -1.30 -6.81
N ILE A 129 -7.95 -2.59 -6.87
CA ILE A 129 -8.18 -3.53 -5.77
C ILE A 129 -6.84 -3.85 -5.11
N THR A 130 -6.67 -3.43 -3.87
CA THR A 130 -5.48 -3.73 -3.08
C THR A 130 -5.72 -4.91 -2.16
N VAL A 131 -4.76 -5.81 -2.07
CA VAL A 131 -4.83 -7.02 -1.25
C VAL A 131 -3.54 -7.26 -0.47
N GLU A 132 -3.67 -7.91 0.68
CA GLU A 132 -2.53 -8.17 1.56
C GLU A 132 -1.57 -9.23 1.01
N THR A 133 -2.11 -10.23 0.30
CA THR A 133 -1.32 -11.38 -0.15
C THR A 133 -1.54 -11.72 -1.61
N LEU A 134 -0.52 -12.35 -2.20
CA LEU A 134 -0.59 -12.82 -3.57
C LEU A 134 -1.61 -13.96 -3.74
N GLU A 135 -1.79 -14.81 -2.72
CA GLU A 135 -2.84 -15.84 -2.71
C GLU A 135 -4.23 -15.22 -2.88
N HIS A 136 -4.51 -14.13 -2.16
CA HIS A 136 -5.77 -13.40 -2.28
C HIS A 136 -5.93 -12.77 -3.67
N ALA A 137 -4.86 -12.14 -4.18
CA ALA A 137 -4.85 -11.57 -5.52
C ALA A 137 -5.17 -12.61 -6.61
N MET A 138 -4.61 -13.82 -6.51
CA MET A 138 -4.87 -14.90 -7.46
C MET A 138 -6.32 -15.43 -7.36
N ASN A 139 -6.88 -15.50 -6.17
CA ASN A 139 -8.28 -15.88 -5.99
C ASN A 139 -9.23 -14.84 -6.61
N LEU A 140 -8.96 -13.56 -6.44
CA LEU A 140 -9.71 -12.49 -7.09
C LEU A 140 -9.52 -12.48 -8.60
N LYS A 141 -8.30 -12.72 -9.11
CA LYS A 141 -8.04 -12.81 -10.55
C LYS A 141 -8.87 -13.88 -11.25
N ARG A 142 -9.20 -14.98 -10.57
CA ARG A 142 -10.12 -15.99 -11.11
C ARG A 142 -11.54 -15.47 -11.32
N LEU A 143 -11.99 -14.58 -10.44
CA LEU A 143 -13.31 -13.96 -10.50
C LEU A 143 -13.33 -12.73 -11.42
N LEU A 144 -12.20 -12.06 -11.57
CA LEU A 144 -12.00 -10.83 -12.35
C LEU A 144 -10.90 -11.05 -13.40
N PRO A 145 -11.12 -11.93 -14.41
CA PRO A 145 -10.12 -12.20 -15.43
C PRO A 145 -9.78 -10.99 -16.29
N GLU A 146 -10.68 -10.01 -16.37
CA GLU A 146 -10.52 -8.74 -17.09
C GLU A 146 -9.56 -7.77 -16.40
N PHE A 147 -9.37 -7.87 -15.07
CA PHE A 147 -8.48 -6.99 -14.32
C PHE A 147 -7.02 -7.37 -14.49
N THR A 148 -6.15 -6.39 -14.70
CA THR A 148 -4.69 -6.60 -14.73
C THR A 148 -4.16 -6.89 -13.34
N LEU A 149 -3.43 -7.99 -13.18
CA LEU A 149 -2.77 -8.33 -11.94
C LEU A 149 -1.35 -7.77 -11.90
N VAL A 150 -1.05 -6.98 -10.87
CA VAL A 150 0.29 -6.43 -10.63
C VAL A 150 0.88 -7.05 -9.37
N TYR A 151 2.01 -7.71 -9.47
CA TYR A 151 2.71 -8.35 -8.35
C TYR A 151 4.23 -8.41 -8.59
N ARG A 152 4.98 -8.70 -7.55
CA ARG A 152 6.44 -8.89 -7.68
C ARG A 152 6.74 -10.26 -8.25
N GLU A 153 7.79 -10.32 -9.07
CA GLU A 153 8.21 -11.56 -9.75
C GLU A 153 8.67 -12.66 -8.78
N ASP A 154 9.39 -12.26 -7.74
CA ASP A 154 9.89 -13.13 -6.68
C ASP A 154 8.80 -13.55 -5.66
N GLY A 155 7.58 -13.02 -5.81
CA GLY A 155 6.46 -13.30 -4.90
C GLY A 155 5.78 -14.66 -5.11
N LEU A 156 6.09 -15.40 -6.18
CA LEU A 156 5.54 -16.73 -6.46
C LEU A 156 6.62 -17.78 -6.54
N SER A 157 6.46 -18.86 -5.77
CA SER A 157 7.25 -20.06 -5.97
C SER A 157 6.94 -20.68 -7.34
N PRO A 158 7.88 -21.44 -7.96
CA PRO A 158 7.61 -22.16 -9.19
C PRO A 158 6.39 -23.09 -9.10
N THR A 159 6.17 -23.70 -7.93
CA THR A 159 5.06 -24.60 -7.65
C THR A 159 3.72 -23.83 -7.66
N ASP A 160 3.67 -22.67 -6.99
CA ASP A 160 2.47 -21.84 -6.94
C ASP A 160 2.16 -21.24 -8.30
N ARG A 161 3.19 -20.82 -9.04
CA ARG A 161 3.04 -20.34 -10.42
C ARG A 161 2.39 -21.41 -11.31
N ALA A 162 2.89 -22.65 -11.26
CA ALA A 162 2.32 -23.76 -12.01
C ALA A 162 0.86 -24.05 -11.62
N LYS A 163 0.54 -23.97 -10.32
CA LYS A 163 -0.81 -24.12 -9.79
C LYS A 163 -1.75 -23.03 -10.33
N TYR A 164 -1.36 -21.77 -10.25
CA TYR A 164 -2.21 -20.66 -10.68
C TYR A 164 -2.30 -20.53 -12.20
N ALA A 165 -1.27 -20.94 -12.94
CA ALA A 165 -1.32 -21.04 -14.39
C ALA A 165 -2.36 -22.07 -14.86
N LYS A 166 -2.45 -23.22 -14.18
CA LYS A 166 -3.52 -24.22 -14.45
C LYS A 166 -4.93 -23.67 -14.19
N GLN A 167 -5.04 -22.67 -13.33
CA GLN A 167 -6.31 -22.00 -13.02
C GLN A 167 -6.59 -20.79 -13.94
N GLY A 168 -5.72 -20.53 -14.93
CA GLY A 168 -5.86 -19.39 -15.83
C GLY A 168 -5.54 -18.02 -15.21
N CYS A 169 -4.94 -17.98 -14.00
CA CYS A 169 -4.67 -16.75 -13.27
C CYS A 169 -3.36 -16.06 -13.69
N CYS A 170 -2.40 -16.82 -14.22
CA CYS A 170 -1.15 -16.30 -14.79
C CYS A 170 -0.66 -17.26 -15.88
N LYS A 171 0.18 -16.79 -16.78
CA LYS A 171 0.85 -17.64 -17.76
C LYS A 171 2.17 -18.14 -17.17
N THR A 172 2.51 -19.39 -17.45
CA THR A 172 3.78 -20.00 -16.99
C THR A 172 5.02 -19.34 -17.58
N THR A 173 4.86 -18.68 -18.72
CA THR A 173 5.93 -18.08 -19.53
C THR A 173 5.84 -16.56 -19.67
N GLU A 174 4.86 -15.91 -19.06
CA GLU A 174 4.87 -14.45 -19.07
C GLU A 174 6.12 -13.97 -18.33
N PRO A 175 7.01 -13.21 -19.02
CA PRO A 175 8.00 -12.44 -18.32
C PRO A 175 7.21 -11.50 -17.42
N LEU A 176 7.36 -11.69 -16.13
CA LEU A 176 6.83 -10.81 -15.12
C LEU A 176 7.27 -9.40 -15.48
N MET A 177 6.41 -8.43 -15.28
CA MET A 177 6.67 -7.04 -15.65
C MET A 177 8.11 -6.68 -15.27
N ASP A 178 8.93 -6.39 -16.29
CA ASP A 178 10.28 -5.91 -16.11
C ASP A 178 10.26 -4.74 -15.11
N VAL A 179 11.16 -4.79 -14.14
CA VAL A 179 11.32 -3.75 -13.11
C VAL A 179 11.38 -2.35 -13.75
N ASN A 180 11.92 -2.25 -14.96
CA ASN A 180 12.00 -1.01 -15.74
C ASN A 180 10.64 -0.51 -16.28
N ARG A 181 9.61 -1.36 -16.37
CA ARG A 181 8.25 -0.92 -16.72
C ARG A 181 7.48 -0.32 -15.55
N ARG A 182 7.85 -0.68 -14.31
CA ARG A 182 7.25 -0.09 -13.09
C ARG A 182 7.60 1.39 -12.91
N GLN A 183 8.71 1.86 -13.49
CA GLN A 183 9.14 3.25 -13.41
C GLN A 183 8.47 4.17 -14.45
N LYS A 184 7.60 3.63 -15.30
CA LYS A 184 6.92 4.39 -16.37
C LYS A 184 5.40 4.46 -16.21
N LEU A 185 4.86 3.94 -15.12
CA LEU A 185 3.49 4.12 -14.68
C LEU A 185 3.45 5.07 -13.51
#